data_0ce28c5504bebdfee595df49e49a5214
#
_entry.id   0ce28c5504bebdfee595df49e49a5214
#
_cell.length_a   1.000
_cell.length_b   1.000
_cell.length_c   1.000
_cell.angle_alpha   90.00
_cell.angle_beta   90.00
_cell.angle_gamma   90.00
#
_symmetry.space_group_name_H-M   'P 1'
#
loop_
_entity.id
_entity.type
_entity.pdbx_description
1 polymer ?
#
loop_
_entity_poly.entity_id
_entity_poly.type
_entity_poly.pdbx_seq_one_letter_code
_entity_poly.pdbx_strand_id
1 'polypeptide(L)'
;NDFGAKAKWLNEYQLKVEPQPYQSIPFYVESDWSAASYWYQIAALSNKAEIILPGLFETSYQGDSKVAEIFQLLGIESIYGNKMVTLKKTDKIAERLDYDFINQPDLAQTFVVTCALMNIPFRFSGLQSLKIKETDRITALIKEMGKLGYILHEIDDRILSWEGERCEMTADAAIDTYEDHRMAMAFAPVCVVMPEIRINN
;
A
#
# COMPACT_ATOMS: atom_id res chain seq x y z
N ASN A 1 18.08 19.31 0.96
CA ASN A 1 18.78 20.58 1.16
C ASN A 1 18.40 21.31 2.45
N ASP A 2 17.38 20.86 3.18
CA ASP A 2 16.81 21.54 4.36
C ASP A 2 17.84 21.72 5.48
N PHE A 3 18.74 20.75 5.65
CA PHE A 3 19.86 20.83 6.62
C PHE A 3 21.09 21.57 6.05
N GLY A 4 20.91 22.44 5.05
CA GLY A 4 21.98 23.22 4.44
C GLY A 4 22.90 22.45 3.50
N ALA A 5 22.63 21.17 3.24
CA ALA A 5 23.43 20.36 2.33
C ALA A 5 23.31 20.86 0.89
N LYS A 6 24.46 20.93 0.18
CA LYS A 6 24.51 21.21 -1.25
C LYS A 6 24.44 19.89 -2.01
N ALA A 7 23.27 19.57 -2.53
CA ALA A 7 23.02 18.39 -3.34
C ALA A 7 22.46 18.83 -4.69
N LYS A 8 22.94 18.21 -5.79
CA LYS A 8 22.46 18.48 -7.14
C LYS A 8 22.49 17.21 -7.97
N TRP A 9 21.49 17.06 -8.83
CA TRP A 9 21.49 16.07 -9.89
C TRP A 9 22.51 16.45 -10.96
N LEU A 10 23.37 15.52 -11.34
CA LEU A 10 24.29 15.67 -12.48
C LEU A 10 23.64 15.16 -13.78
N ASN A 11 22.83 14.13 -13.66
CA ASN A 11 21.97 13.54 -14.72
C ASN A 11 20.87 12.71 -14.04
N GLU A 12 20.09 11.96 -14.83
CA GLU A 12 18.97 11.13 -14.34
C GLU A 12 19.35 10.07 -13.31
N TYR A 13 20.63 9.65 -13.28
CA TYR A 13 21.11 8.52 -12.46
C TYR A 13 22.15 8.91 -11.42
N GLN A 14 22.59 10.17 -11.38
CA GLN A 14 23.69 10.61 -10.53
C GLN A 14 23.32 11.84 -9.71
N LEU A 15 23.35 11.68 -8.39
CA LEU A 15 23.23 12.76 -7.43
C LEU A 15 24.60 13.04 -6.81
N LYS A 16 25.06 14.31 -6.88
CA LYS A 16 26.28 14.75 -6.19
C LYS A 16 25.92 15.49 -4.92
N VAL A 17 26.52 15.07 -3.80
CA VAL A 17 26.47 15.78 -2.52
C VAL A 17 27.87 16.27 -2.19
N GLU A 18 28.01 17.58 -1.91
CA GLU A 18 29.31 18.15 -1.51
C GLU A 18 29.61 17.79 -0.05
N PRO A 19 30.87 17.48 0.31
CA PRO A 19 31.26 17.25 1.69
C PRO A 19 31.19 18.56 2.48
N GLN A 20 30.31 18.60 3.47
CA GLN A 20 30.06 19.79 4.29
C GLN A 20 29.37 19.42 5.59
N PRO A 21 29.48 20.24 6.66
CA PRO A 21 28.66 20.05 7.85
C PRO A 21 27.18 20.32 7.57
N TYR A 22 26.31 19.55 8.21
CA TYR A 22 24.88 19.86 8.24
C TYR A 22 24.56 20.96 9.24
N GLN A 23 23.56 21.75 8.92
CA GLN A 23 23.02 22.76 9.83
C GLN A 23 22.00 22.14 10.77
N SER A 24 22.10 22.45 12.06
CA SER A 24 21.06 22.05 13.04
C SER A 24 19.84 22.92 12.84
N ILE A 25 18.71 22.30 12.50
CA ILE A 25 17.40 22.95 12.37
C ILE A 25 16.35 22.16 13.13
N PRO A 26 15.30 22.79 13.66
CA PRO A 26 14.12 22.06 14.10
C PRO A 26 13.50 21.34 12.90
N PHE A 27 13.36 20.03 13.02
CA PHE A 27 12.77 19.18 11.96
C PHE A 27 11.71 18.27 12.58
N TYR A 28 10.54 18.23 11.97
CA TYR A 28 9.48 17.31 12.36
C TYR A 28 9.54 16.07 11.46
N VAL A 29 9.83 14.93 12.05
CA VAL A 29 9.77 13.64 11.34
C VAL A 29 8.32 13.25 11.19
N GLU A 30 7.86 13.15 9.96
CA GLU A 30 6.49 12.70 9.66
C GLU A 30 6.29 11.22 9.96
N SER A 31 5.04 10.83 10.22
CA SER A 31 4.66 9.43 10.38
C SER A 31 4.79 8.66 9.07
N ASP A 32 4.86 7.33 9.17
CA ASP A 32 5.09 6.44 8.02
C ASP A 32 3.83 6.29 7.16
N TRP A 33 3.90 6.76 5.91
CA TRP A 33 2.81 6.64 4.94
C TRP A 33 2.59 5.20 4.45
N SER A 34 3.63 4.36 4.43
CA SER A 34 3.43 2.93 4.14
C SER A 34 2.58 2.28 5.23
N ALA A 35 2.87 2.57 6.52
CA ALA A 35 2.06 2.10 7.63
C ALA A 35 0.64 2.68 7.61
N ALA A 36 0.47 3.94 7.18
CA ALA A 36 -0.85 4.54 7.01
C ALA A 36 -1.73 3.76 6.01
N SER A 37 -1.15 3.14 4.98
CA SER A 37 -1.89 2.40 3.96
C SER A 37 -2.80 1.31 4.54
N TYR A 38 -2.41 0.68 5.63
CA TYR A 38 -3.23 -0.34 6.30
C TYR A 38 -4.46 0.25 7.00
N TRP A 39 -4.37 1.48 7.50
CA TRP A 39 -5.52 2.20 8.05
C TRP A 39 -6.48 2.65 6.96
N TYR A 40 -5.96 3.07 5.80
CA TYR A 40 -6.77 3.32 4.60
C TYR A 40 -7.51 2.05 4.16
N GLN A 41 -6.84 0.90 4.17
CA GLN A 41 -7.45 -0.39 3.87
C GLN A 41 -8.59 -0.73 4.84
N ILE A 42 -8.36 -0.58 6.15
CA ILE A 42 -9.40 -0.77 7.18
C ILE A 42 -10.60 0.13 6.89
N ALA A 43 -10.35 1.43 6.60
CA ALA A 43 -11.40 2.36 6.25
C ALA A 43 -12.18 1.92 5.00
N ALA A 44 -11.49 1.46 3.96
CA ALA A 44 -12.10 1.02 2.71
C ALA A 44 -12.97 -0.23 2.89
N LEU A 45 -12.51 -1.20 3.70
CA LEU A 45 -13.23 -2.44 3.95
C LEU A 45 -14.38 -2.29 4.97
N SER A 46 -14.37 -1.22 5.77
CA SER A 46 -15.44 -0.96 6.75
C SER A 46 -16.70 -0.40 6.08
N ASN A 47 -17.87 -0.64 6.66
CA ASN A 47 -19.13 -0.06 6.18
C ASN A 47 -19.16 1.47 6.34
N LYS A 48 -18.61 1.98 7.46
CA LYS A 48 -18.42 3.40 7.77
C LYS A 48 -17.07 3.57 8.43
N ALA A 49 -16.36 4.63 8.11
CA ALA A 49 -15.08 4.93 8.74
C ALA A 49 -14.87 6.44 8.88
N GLU A 50 -14.36 6.81 10.04
CA GLU A 50 -13.71 8.09 10.31
C GLU A 50 -12.47 7.80 11.16
N ILE A 51 -11.28 7.92 10.59
CA ILE A 51 -10.01 7.55 11.24
C ILE A 51 -9.08 8.75 11.21
N ILE A 52 -8.52 9.11 12.36
CA ILE A 52 -7.56 10.22 12.47
C ILE A 52 -6.15 9.64 12.60
N LEU A 53 -5.27 10.01 11.67
CA LEU A 53 -3.87 9.58 11.63
C LEU A 53 -2.98 10.81 11.88
N PRO A 54 -2.35 10.92 13.07
CA PRO A 54 -1.48 12.04 13.38
C PRO A 54 -0.11 11.92 12.70
N GLY A 55 0.56 13.06 12.50
CA GLY A 55 1.91 13.12 11.98
C GLY A 55 2.02 12.94 10.47
N LEU A 56 0.92 12.93 9.74
CA LEU A 56 0.87 12.87 8.28
C LEU A 56 0.53 14.23 7.70
N PHE A 57 1.19 14.58 6.60
CA PHE A 57 1.05 15.91 5.98
C PHE A 57 0.65 15.78 4.51
N GLU A 58 -0.10 16.77 4.01
CA GLU A 58 -0.46 16.87 2.60
C GLU A 58 0.77 16.96 1.69
N THR A 59 1.80 17.71 2.13
CA THR A 59 3.10 17.74 1.46
C THR A 59 4.06 16.84 2.21
N SER A 60 4.42 15.71 1.61
CA SER A 60 5.27 14.68 2.20
C SER A 60 6.52 14.44 1.36
N TYR A 61 7.63 14.10 2.02
CA TYR A 61 8.84 13.58 1.37
C TYR A 61 8.76 12.09 1.05
N GLN A 62 7.79 11.37 1.60
CA GLN A 62 7.61 9.94 1.36
C GLN A 62 6.81 9.71 0.07
N GLY A 63 7.34 8.89 -0.85
CA GLY A 63 6.64 8.53 -2.09
C GLY A 63 5.30 7.85 -1.83
N ASP A 64 5.20 7.09 -0.73
CA ASP A 64 4.00 6.36 -0.33
C ASP A 64 2.84 7.27 0.14
N SER A 65 3.05 8.59 0.28
CA SER A 65 1.95 9.55 0.50
C SER A 65 0.91 9.54 -0.62
N LYS A 66 1.27 9.01 -1.81
CA LYS A 66 0.34 8.73 -2.91
C LYS A 66 -0.80 7.78 -2.54
N VAL A 67 -0.68 7.05 -1.45
CA VAL A 67 -1.77 6.21 -0.92
C VAL A 67 -3.07 6.98 -0.79
N ALA A 68 -3.02 8.26 -0.38
CA ALA A 68 -4.21 9.10 -0.25
C ALA A 68 -4.95 9.32 -1.58
N GLU A 69 -4.21 9.62 -2.65
CA GLU A 69 -4.78 9.81 -3.98
C GLU A 69 -5.36 8.50 -4.56
N ILE A 70 -4.67 7.38 -4.34
CA ILE A 70 -5.12 6.10 -4.89
C ILE A 70 -6.35 5.59 -4.12
N PHE A 71 -6.37 5.70 -2.78
CA PHE A 71 -7.54 5.30 -1.99
C PHE A 71 -8.74 6.22 -2.19
N GLN A 72 -8.57 7.44 -2.69
CA GLN A 72 -9.68 8.28 -3.10
C GLN A 72 -10.53 7.60 -4.19
N LEU A 73 -9.88 6.83 -5.09
CA LEU A 73 -10.57 6.01 -6.11
C LEU A 73 -11.32 4.82 -5.48
N LEU A 74 -10.94 4.40 -4.28
CA LEU A 74 -11.60 3.35 -3.51
C LEU A 74 -12.56 3.89 -2.44
N GLY A 75 -12.95 5.17 -2.55
CA GLY A 75 -13.96 5.79 -1.70
C GLY A 75 -13.44 6.28 -0.36
N ILE A 76 -12.14 6.55 -0.21
CA ILE A 76 -11.59 7.12 1.00
C ILE A 76 -11.11 8.55 0.76
N GLU A 77 -11.82 9.51 1.33
CA GLU A 77 -11.43 10.91 1.33
C GLU A 77 -10.40 11.18 2.43
N SER A 78 -9.34 11.92 2.08
CA SER A 78 -8.29 12.37 3.01
C SER A 78 -8.46 13.87 3.28
N ILE A 79 -8.75 14.21 4.53
CA ILE A 79 -8.93 15.60 4.97
C ILE A 79 -7.73 15.98 5.82
N TYR A 80 -6.91 16.92 5.32
CA TYR A 80 -5.68 17.36 5.97
C TYR A 80 -5.93 18.53 6.92
N GLY A 81 -5.25 18.54 8.07
CA GLY A 81 -5.29 19.62 9.03
C GLY A 81 -4.52 19.34 10.31
N ASN A 82 -3.95 20.36 10.94
CA ASN A 82 -3.25 20.26 12.22
C ASN A 82 -2.22 19.10 12.34
N LYS A 83 -1.39 18.90 11.33
CA LYS A 83 -0.40 17.81 11.27
C LYS A 83 -1.03 16.41 11.42
N MET A 84 -2.19 16.22 10.85
CA MET A 84 -2.88 14.95 10.79
C MET A 84 -3.67 14.83 9.50
N VAL A 85 -4.07 13.62 9.16
CA VAL A 85 -5.06 13.34 8.13
C VAL A 85 -6.25 12.63 8.76
N THR A 86 -7.46 13.05 8.39
CA THR A 86 -8.70 12.36 8.74
C THR A 86 -9.20 11.62 7.50
N LEU A 87 -9.33 10.29 7.63
CA LEU A 87 -9.89 9.43 6.58
C LEU A 87 -11.39 9.35 6.76
N LYS A 88 -12.15 9.60 5.70
CA LYS A 88 -13.62 9.41 5.68
C LYS A 88 -14.02 8.53 4.53
N LYS A 89 -14.89 7.55 4.81
CA LYS A 89 -15.47 6.72 3.76
C LYS A 89 -16.56 7.48 3.01
N THR A 90 -16.54 7.36 1.67
CA THR A 90 -17.54 7.91 0.74
C THR A 90 -18.08 6.79 -0.16
N ASP A 91 -19.15 7.06 -0.88
CA ASP A 91 -19.75 6.10 -1.81
C ASP A 91 -19.14 6.18 -3.24
N LYS A 92 -18.11 7.02 -3.44
CA LYS A 92 -17.48 7.19 -4.75
C LYS A 92 -16.38 6.15 -4.96
N ILE A 93 -16.73 5.01 -5.50
CA ILE A 93 -15.82 3.88 -5.71
C ILE A 93 -15.68 3.64 -7.21
N ALA A 94 -14.44 3.52 -7.68
CA ALA A 94 -14.15 3.18 -9.07
C ALA A 94 -14.57 1.73 -9.37
N GLU A 95 -15.07 1.50 -10.58
CA GLU A 95 -15.44 0.15 -11.05
C GLU A 95 -14.22 -0.72 -11.36
N ARG A 96 -13.04 -0.09 -11.57
CA ARG A 96 -11.77 -0.73 -11.88
C ARG A 96 -10.63 0.16 -11.40
N LEU A 97 -9.51 -0.44 -10.98
CA LEU A 97 -8.29 0.29 -10.61
C LEU A 97 -7.07 -0.26 -11.37
N ASP A 98 -6.56 0.52 -12.31
CA ASP A 98 -5.29 0.26 -12.97
C ASP A 98 -4.25 1.27 -12.49
N TYR A 99 -3.07 0.81 -12.03
CA TYR A 99 -2.04 1.70 -11.48
C TYR A 99 -0.62 1.15 -11.69
N ASP A 100 0.35 2.05 -11.88
CA ASP A 100 1.77 1.74 -11.95
C ASP A 100 2.46 2.04 -10.62
N PHE A 101 2.83 0.99 -9.89
CA PHE A 101 3.48 1.08 -8.59
C PHE A 101 5.01 1.21 -8.64
N ILE A 102 5.60 1.53 -9.80
CA ILE A 102 7.07 1.61 -9.93
C ILE A 102 7.71 2.54 -8.90
N ASN A 103 7.02 3.64 -8.52
CA ASN A 103 7.50 4.61 -7.55
C ASN A 103 6.98 4.38 -6.12
N GLN A 104 5.98 3.50 -5.91
CA GLN A 104 5.37 3.14 -4.62
C GLN A 104 5.18 1.63 -4.49
N PRO A 105 6.22 0.81 -4.75
CA PRO A 105 6.06 -0.65 -4.79
C PRO A 105 5.58 -1.24 -3.47
N ASP A 106 5.90 -0.60 -2.35
CA ASP A 106 5.53 -1.04 -1.01
C ASP A 106 4.04 -0.85 -0.67
N LEU A 107 3.27 -0.17 -1.52
CA LEU A 107 1.82 -0.06 -1.40
C LEU A 107 1.07 -1.19 -2.13
N ALA A 108 1.69 -1.83 -3.11
CA ALA A 108 1.00 -2.73 -4.04
C ALA A 108 0.23 -3.86 -3.35
N GLN A 109 0.83 -4.54 -2.35
CA GLN A 109 0.17 -5.64 -1.64
C GLN A 109 -1.11 -5.19 -0.92
N THR A 110 -1.10 -3.99 -0.32
CA THR A 110 -2.28 -3.41 0.31
C THR A 110 -3.42 -3.22 -0.70
N PHE A 111 -3.10 -2.69 -1.90
CA PHE A 111 -4.10 -2.48 -2.95
C PHE A 111 -4.59 -3.77 -3.57
N VAL A 112 -3.73 -4.79 -3.77
CA VAL A 112 -4.13 -6.11 -4.26
C VAL A 112 -5.20 -6.72 -3.35
N VAL A 113 -4.93 -6.78 -2.06
CA VAL A 113 -5.86 -7.34 -1.08
C VAL A 113 -7.14 -6.50 -1.00
N THR A 114 -7.02 -5.17 -0.94
CA THR A 114 -8.17 -4.27 -0.83
C THR A 114 -9.10 -4.40 -2.04
N CYS A 115 -8.56 -4.28 -3.26
CA CYS A 115 -9.36 -4.33 -4.49
C CYS A 115 -10.08 -5.67 -4.64
N ALA A 116 -9.37 -6.79 -4.40
CA ALA A 116 -9.97 -8.10 -4.46
C ALA A 116 -11.13 -8.26 -3.47
N LEU A 117 -10.97 -7.85 -2.21
CA LEU A 117 -12.02 -7.91 -1.18
C LEU A 117 -13.21 -6.97 -1.45
N MET A 118 -12.96 -5.83 -2.13
CA MET A 118 -14.01 -4.91 -2.57
C MET A 118 -14.66 -5.32 -3.89
N ASN A 119 -14.24 -6.44 -4.52
CA ASN A 119 -14.67 -6.88 -5.84
C ASN A 119 -14.39 -5.84 -6.95
N ILE A 120 -13.28 -5.14 -6.88
CA ILE A 120 -12.83 -4.17 -7.88
C ILE A 120 -11.75 -4.83 -8.74
N PRO A 121 -12.01 -5.11 -10.02
CA PRO A 121 -10.99 -5.59 -10.94
C PRO A 121 -9.81 -4.64 -11.02
N PHE A 122 -8.61 -5.16 -11.21
CA PHE A 122 -7.41 -4.34 -11.23
C PHE A 122 -6.31 -4.88 -12.15
N ARG A 123 -5.42 -3.97 -12.58
CA ARG A 123 -4.16 -4.29 -13.24
C ARG A 123 -3.06 -3.38 -12.69
N PHE A 124 -2.18 -3.96 -11.89
CA PHE A 124 -1.06 -3.27 -11.27
C PHE A 124 0.25 -3.59 -11.97
N SER A 125 0.98 -2.58 -12.43
CA SER A 125 2.28 -2.69 -13.07
C SER A 125 3.40 -2.11 -12.18
N GLY A 126 4.66 -2.19 -12.66
CA GLY A 126 5.81 -1.66 -11.92
C GLY A 126 6.22 -2.51 -10.72
N LEU A 127 5.84 -3.79 -10.67
CA LEU A 127 5.98 -4.67 -9.51
C LEU A 127 7.29 -5.48 -9.47
N GLN A 128 8.19 -5.30 -10.45
CA GLN A 128 9.41 -6.13 -10.58
C GLN A 128 10.29 -6.14 -9.31
N SER A 129 10.29 -5.04 -8.53
CA SER A 129 11.05 -4.98 -7.27
C SER A 129 10.46 -5.86 -6.17
N LEU A 130 9.18 -6.26 -6.26
CA LEU A 130 8.51 -7.12 -5.27
C LEU A 130 9.02 -8.57 -5.30
N LYS A 131 9.66 -8.98 -6.40
CA LYS A 131 10.26 -10.31 -6.55
C LYS A 131 11.52 -10.52 -5.70
N ILE A 132 12.17 -9.42 -5.27
CA ILE A 132 13.47 -9.41 -4.59
C ILE A 132 13.43 -8.69 -3.23
N LYS A 133 12.27 -8.65 -2.60
CA LYS A 133 12.09 -8.13 -1.23
C LYS A 133 12.42 -9.22 -0.18
N GLU A 134 11.89 -9.12 1.01
CA GLU A 134 12.02 -10.13 2.08
C GLU A 134 11.52 -11.51 1.60
N THR A 135 10.52 -11.52 0.74
CA THR A 135 10.02 -12.67 -0.02
C THR A 135 9.70 -12.25 -1.46
N ASP A 136 9.46 -13.20 -2.36
CA ASP A 136 8.75 -12.94 -3.62
C ASP A 136 7.29 -12.63 -3.31
N ARG A 137 6.99 -11.32 -3.11
CA ARG A 137 5.65 -10.85 -2.73
C ARG A 137 4.60 -11.12 -3.77
N ILE A 138 4.94 -11.16 -5.07
CA ILE A 138 3.98 -11.48 -6.14
C ILE A 138 3.51 -12.91 -5.98
N THR A 139 4.44 -13.87 -5.90
CA THR A 139 4.12 -15.28 -5.70
C THR A 139 3.35 -15.50 -4.39
N ALA A 140 3.77 -14.83 -3.31
CA ALA A 140 3.07 -14.91 -2.02
C ALA A 140 1.63 -14.38 -2.12
N LEU A 141 1.40 -13.21 -2.75
CA LEU A 141 0.05 -12.65 -2.94
C LEU A 141 -0.85 -13.60 -3.74
N ILE A 142 -0.37 -14.18 -4.84
CA ILE A 142 -1.14 -15.13 -5.64
C ILE A 142 -1.56 -16.34 -4.78
N LYS A 143 -0.62 -16.89 -4.02
CA LYS A 143 -0.87 -18.07 -3.17
C LYS A 143 -1.85 -17.74 -2.05
N GLU A 144 -1.64 -16.65 -1.33
CA GLU A 144 -2.46 -16.32 -0.16
C GLU A 144 -3.87 -15.85 -0.57
N MET A 145 -3.99 -15.06 -1.65
CA MET A 145 -5.29 -14.69 -2.21
C MET A 145 -6.04 -15.90 -2.77
N GLY A 146 -5.31 -16.89 -3.32
CA GLY A 146 -5.88 -18.19 -3.73
C GLY A 146 -6.56 -18.92 -2.59
N LYS A 147 -5.99 -18.93 -1.37
CA LYS A 147 -6.63 -19.51 -0.18
C LYS A 147 -7.94 -18.81 0.17
N LEU A 148 -8.07 -17.53 -0.14
CA LEU A 148 -9.28 -16.71 0.07
C LEU A 148 -10.27 -16.79 -1.11
N GLY A 149 -9.99 -17.60 -2.13
CA GLY A 149 -10.87 -17.84 -3.26
C GLY A 149 -10.69 -16.87 -4.44
N TYR A 150 -9.55 -16.17 -4.55
CA TYR A 150 -9.25 -15.24 -5.63
C TYR A 150 -8.16 -15.80 -6.56
N ILE A 151 -8.37 -15.76 -7.87
CA ILE A 151 -7.39 -16.20 -8.87
C ILE A 151 -6.70 -14.96 -9.46
N LEU A 152 -5.49 -14.69 -9.02
CA LEU A 152 -4.67 -13.58 -9.53
C LEU A 152 -3.78 -14.05 -10.67
N HIS A 153 -3.49 -13.18 -11.63
CA HIS A 153 -2.66 -13.45 -12.79
C HIS A 153 -1.40 -12.59 -12.77
N GLU A 154 -0.24 -13.24 -12.83
CA GLU A 154 1.06 -12.61 -13.01
C GLU A 154 1.42 -12.53 -14.50
N ILE A 155 1.98 -11.42 -14.95
CA ILE A 155 2.42 -11.18 -16.32
C ILE A 155 3.85 -10.59 -16.29
N ASP A 156 4.79 -11.28 -16.93
CA ASP A 156 6.17 -10.83 -17.16
C ASP A 156 6.93 -10.42 -15.88
N ASP A 157 6.69 -11.11 -14.75
CA ASP A 157 7.35 -10.84 -13.44
C ASP A 157 7.20 -9.39 -12.91
N ARG A 158 6.25 -8.61 -13.41
CA ARG A 158 6.12 -7.18 -13.11
C ARG A 158 4.69 -6.64 -13.08
N ILE A 159 3.71 -7.46 -13.44
CA ILE A 159 2.31 -7.09 -13.45
C ILE A 159 1.52 -8.13 -12.67
N LEU A 160 0.59 -7.68 -11.86
CA LEU A 160 -0.40 -8.52 -11.20
C LEU A 160 -1.80 -7.99 -11.53
N SER A 161 -2.69 -8.87 -11.96
CA SER A 161 -4.05 -8.49 -12.33
C SER A 161 -5.09 -9.46 -11.79
N TRP A 162 -6.31 -8.97 -11.70
CA TRP A 162 -7.49 -9.74 -11.35
C TRP A 162 -8.71 -9.14 -12.07
N GLU A 163 -9.46 -9.98 -12.78
CA GLU A 163 -10.65 -9.59 -13.55
C GLU A 163 -11.95 -10.13 -12.94
N GLY A 164 -11.89 -10.63 -11.71
CA GLY A 164 -13.05 -11.16 -10.99
C GLY A 164 -13.08 -12.67 -10.86
N GLU A 165 -12.04 -13.39 -11.30
CA GLU A 165 -11.97 -14.84 -11.26
C GLU A 165 -11.88 -15.38 -9.84
N ARG A 166 -12.62 -16.46 -9.61
CA ARG A 166 -12.74 -17.08 -8.29
C ARG A 166 -12.41 -18.57 -8.33
N CYS A 167 -11.95 -19.07 -7.20
CA CYS A 167 -11.84 -20.51 -6.91
C CYS A 167 -12.53 -20.84 -5.60
N GLU A 168 -12.57 -22.11 -5.25
CA GLU A 168 -13.04 -22.54 -3.93
C GLU A 168 -12.08 -22.04 -2.85
N MET A 169 -12.65 -21.42 -1.82
CA MET A 169 -11.88 -20.95 -0.67
C MET A 169 -11.39 -22.15 0.16
N THR A 170 -10.15 -22.10 0.60
CA THR A 170 -9.59 -23.14 1.47
C THR A 170 -10.32 -23.15 2.81
N ALA A 171 -10.82 -24.31 3.24
CA ALA A 171 -11.40 -24.45 4.57
C ALA A 171 -10.37 -24.09 5.66
N ASP A 172 -10.80 -23.31 6.66
CA ASP A 172 -9.91 -22.86 7.74
C ASP A 172 -8.65 -22.11 7.25
N ALA A 173 -8.78 -21.33 6.18
CA ALA A 173 -7.65 -20.61 5.59
C ALA A 173 -6.84 -19.85 6.63
N ALA A 174 -5.51 -20.04 6.59
CA ALA A 174 -4.55 -19.27 7.36
C ALA A 174 -3.53 -18.67 6.42
N ILE A 175 -3.29 -17.38 6.56
CA ILE A 175 -2.34 -16.62 5.73
C ILE A 175 -0.93 -16.84 6.27
N ASP A 176 -0.02 -17.28 5.41
CA ASP A 176 1.40 -17.37 5.72
C ASP A 176 2.07 -16.02 5.38
N THR A 177 2.92 -15.52 6.26
CA THR A 177 3.52 -14.19 6.10
C THR A 177 4.90 -14.21 5.48
N TYR A 178 5.53 -15.39 5.36
CA TYR A 178 6.85 -15.56 4.73
C TYR A 178 7.96 -14.72 5.40
N GLU A 179 7.87 -14.52 6.72
CA GLU A 179 8.75 -13.63 7.48
C GLU A 179 8.75 -12.18 6.97
N ASP A 180 7.71 -11.78 6.24
CA ASP A 180 7.54 -10.44 5.64
C ASP A 180 6.42 -9.69 6.35
N HIS A 181 6.80 -8.66 7.13
CA HIS A 181 5.84 -7.85 7.89
C HIS A 181 4.81 -7.15 7.00
N ARG A 182 5.14 -6.83 5.74
CA ARG A 182 4.18 -6.19 4.82
C ARG A 182 3.12 -7.16 4.32
N MET A 183 3.47 -8.45 4.19
CA MET A 183 2.47 -9.50 3.94
C MET A 183 1.53 -9.60 5.13
N ALA A 184 2.06 -9.69 6.35
CA ALA A 184 1.24 -9.73 7.56
C ALA A 184 0.30 -8.54 7.65
N MET A 185 0.81 -7.33 7.45
CA MET A 185 0.06 -6.08 7.59
C MET A 185 -0.97 -5.87 6.47
N ALA A 186 -0.71 -6.32 5.23
CA ALA A 186 -1.68 -6.24 4.14
C ALA A 186 -2.86 -7.20 4.33
N PHE A 187 -2.63 -8.34 4.99
CA PHE A 187 -3.71 -9.30 5.26
C PHE A 187 -4.39 -9.11 6.62
N ALA A 188 -3.79 -8.43 7.59
CA ALA A 188 -4.43 -8.18 8.88
C ALA A 188 -5.81 -7.48 8.75
N PRO A 189 -6.00 -6.46 7.90
CA PRO A 189 -7.30 -5.82 7.71
C PRO A 189 -8.39 -6.71 7.09
N VAL A 190 -8.05 -7.89 6.57
CA VAL A 190 -9.04 -8.88 6.10
C VAL A 190 -10.03 -9.26 7.19
N CYS A 191 -9.63 -9.18 8.47
CA CYS A 191 -10.50 -9.43 9.62
C CYS A 191 -11.76 -8.54 9.67
N VAL A 192 -11.77 -7.39 8.99
CA VAL A 192 -12.94 -6.50 8.87
C VAL A 192 -14.08 -7.17 8.11
N VAL A 193 -13.76 -8.01 7.12
CA VAL A 193 -14.74 -8.71 6.26
C VAL A 193 -14.78 -10.22 6.51
N MET A 194 -13.71 -10.78 7.07
CA MET A 194 -13.56 -12.19 7.44
C MET A 194 -13.02 -12.30 8.88
N PRO A 195 -13.87 -12.16 9.92
CA PRO A 195 -13.40 -12.10 11.32
C PRO A 195 -12.61 -13.33 11.79
N GLU A 196 -12.84 -14.50 11.18
CA GLU A 196 -12.18 -15.76 11.54
C GLU A 196 -10.82 -15.97 10.85
N ILE A 197 -10.35 -14.99 10.06
CA ILE A 197 -9.05 -15.11 9.35
C ILE A 197 -7.91 -15.30 10.36
N ARG A 198 -7.01 -16.22 10.05
CA ARG A 198 -5.80 -16.48 10.84
C ARG A 198 -4.58 -16.06 10.04
N ILE A 199 -3.57 -15.55 10.75
CA ILE A 199 -2.27 -15.17 10.18
C ILE A 199 -1.21 -15.96 10.93
N ASN A 200 -0.45 -16.75 10.18
CA ASN A 200 0.70 -17.50 10.68
C ASN A 200 1.97 -16.66 10.51
N ASN A 201 2.89 -16.80 11.44
CA ASN A 201 4.22 -16.20 11.34
C ASN A 201 5.26 -17.28 11.03
#